data_50ef01069abb78e75a4705dd04d49be0
#
_entry.id   50ef01069abb78e75a4705dd04d49be0
#
_cell.length_a   1.000
_cell.length_b   1.000
_cell.length_c   1.000
_cell.angle_alpha   90.00
_cell.angle_beta   90.00
_cell.angle_gamma   90.00
#
_symmetry.space_group_name_H-M   'P 1'
#
loop_
_entity.id
_entity.type
_entity.pdbx_description
1 polymer ?
#
loop_
_entity_poly.entity_id
_entity_poly.type
_entity_poly.pdbx_seq_one_letter_code
_entity_poly.pdbx_strand_id
1 'polypeptide(L)'
;MVKNKVIRRITLILAVIFSLILIIFLIRLINPVELDDLTLGIPCEQSLINKADVLWVIPKFNGISIAENKSWCQQIRGLNKTVGMHGVMHEYNEFRTDRAAAYLDEGMNDFEQCFGFRPTMFKPPQLNVSKNNIELIENNGMEIKSVFNQITHKVYHCNDSDFIKNRVIDWI
;
A
#
# COMPACT_ATOMS: atom_id res chain seq x y z
N MET A 1 -41.06 5.27 30.59
CA MET A 1 -39.89 4.41 31.00
C MET A 1 -39.14 3.78 29.83
N VAL A 2 -39.82 3.21 28.82
CA VAL A 2 -39.20 2.58 27.64
C VAL A 2 -38.37 3.56 26.80
N LYS A 3 -38.88 4.75 26.51
CA LYS A 3 -38.22 5.79 25.69
C LYS A 3 -36.82 6.17 26.23
N ASN A 4 -36.66 6.29 27.54
CA ASN A 4 -35.37 6.64 28.15
C ASN A 4 -34.33 5.50 28.04
N LYS A 5 -34.77 4.23 28.10
CA LYS A 5 -33.89 3.06 27.89
C LYS A 5 -33.38 3.00 26.45
N VAL A 6 -34.24 3.29 25.48
CA VAL A 6 -33.85 3.32 24.05
C VAL A 6 -32.85 4.45 23.80
N ILE A 7 -33.12 5.66 24.26
CA ILE A 7 -32.20 6.81 24.11
C ILE A 7 -30.83 6.46 24.71
N ARG A 8 -30.78 5.93 25.94
CA ARG A 8 -29.53 5.56 26.60
C ARG A 8 -28.74 4.50 25.81
N ARG A 9 -29.40 3.52 25.20
CA ARG A 9 -28.73 2.52 24.33
C ARG A 9 -28.14 3.15 23.09
N ILE A 10 -28.89 4.03 22.42
CA ILE A 10 -28.43 4.74 21.23
C ILE A 10 -27.21 5.61 21.58
N THR A 11 -27.26 6.37 22.66
CA THR A 11 -26.14 7.20 23.11
C THR A 11 -24.90 6.35 23.40
N LEU A 12 -25.06 5.19 24.03
CA LEU A 12 -23.95 4.29 24.31
C LEU A 12 -23.31 3.76 23.00
N ILE A 13 -24.14 3.34 22.05
CA ILE A 13 -23.64 2.86 20.73
C ILE A 13 -22.87 3.98 20.02
N LEU A 14 -23.42 5.19 19.98
CA LEU A 14 -22.74 6.33 19.35
C LEU A 14 -21.41 6.67 20.04
N ALA A 15 -21.36 6.61 21.36
CA ALA A 15 -20.13 6.83 22.12
C ALA A 15 -19.07 5.76 21.82
N VAL A 16 -19.45 4.49 21.68
CA VAL A 16 -18.53 3.41 21.29
C VAL A 16 -18.01 3.62 19.87
N ILE A 17 -18.88 3.95 18.91
CA ILE A 17 -18.49 4.22 17.53
C ILE A 17 -17.51 5.39 17.48
N PHE A 18 -17.82 6.49 18.16
CA PHE A 18 -16.94 7.66 18.23
C PHE A 18 -15.56 7.31 18.83
N SER A 19 -15.55 6.53 19.91
CA SER A 19 -14.30 6.09 20.53
C SER A 19 -13.45 5.21 19.58
N LEU A 20 -14.08 4.31 18.82
CA LEU A 20 -13.37 3.49 17.83
C LEU A 20 -12.78 4.35 16.71
N ILE A 21 -13.54 5.32 16.19
CA ILE A 21 -13.04 6.24 15.15
C ILE A 21 -11.86 7.05 15.70
N LEU A 22 -11.95 7.55 16.92
CA LEU A 22 -10.86 8.30 17.57
C LEU A 22 -9.60 7.43 17.74
N ILE A 23 -9.76 6.18 18.15
CA ILE A 23 -8.64 5.24 18.30
C ILE A 23 -7.97 5.01 16.94
N ILE A 24 -8.74 4.74 15.88
CA ILE A 24 -8.18 4.57 14.52
C ILE A 24 -7.44 5.82 14.08
N PHE A 25 -8.01 7.01 14.31
CA PHE A 25 -7.37 8.26 13.98
C PHE A 25 -6.02 8.43 14.72
N LEU A 26 -5.96 8.13 16.01
CA LEU A 26 -4.73 8.20 16.79
C LEU A 26 -3.68 7.20 16.30
N ILE A 27 -4.11 5.97 15.94
CA ILE A 27 -3.23 4.96 15.35
C ILE A 27 -2.62 5.48 14.05
N ARG A 28 -3.41 6.11 13.18
CA ARG A 28 -2.92 6.69 11.91
C ARG A 28 -1.92 7.84 12.09
N LEU A 29 -1.94 8.52 13.23
CA LEU A 29 -0.97 9.59 13.52
C LEU A 29 0.42 9.05 13.89
N ILE A 30 0.50 7.83 14.42
CA ILE A 30 1.75 7.23 14.90
C ILE A 30 2.33 6.20 13.95
N ASN A 31 1.51 5.64 13.07
CA ASN A 31 1.95 4.66 12.09
C ASN A 31 2.72 5.32 10.93
N PRO A 32 3.63 4.56 10.27
CA PRO A 32 4.33 5.05 9.11
C PRO A 32 3.39 5.54 8.00
N VAL A 33 3.79 6.62 7.34
CA VAL A 33 3.09 7.13 6.17
C VAL A 33 3.49 6.31 4.94
N GLU A 34 2.51 5.85 4.17
CA GLU A 34 2.72 5.03 2.98
C GLU A 34 2.44 5.84 1.71
N LEU A 35 3.16 5.52 0.64
CA LEU A 35 2.93 6.04 -0.70
C LEU A 35 2.84 4.89 -1.69
N ASP A 36 1.67 4.72 -2.30
CA ASP A 36 1.38 3.71 -3.31
C ASP A 36 1.71 4.21 -4.74
N ASP A 37 1.77 3.29 -5.69
CA ASP A 37 1.91 3.50 -7.13
C ASP A 37 3.24 4.14 -7.58
N LEU A 38 4.31 4.01 -6.79
CA LEU A 38 5.60 4.57 -7.17
C LEU A 38 6.25 3.74 -8.29
N THR A 39 6.43 4.36 -9.46
CA THR A 39 7.08 3.74 -10.62
C THR A 39 7.52 4.80 -11.63
N LEU A 40 8.24 4.39 -12.68
CA LEU A 40 8.68 5.29 -13.77
C LEU A 40 7.53 5.84 -14.62
N GLY A 41 6.45 5.04 -14.78
CA GLY A 41 5.35 5.36 -15.69
C GLY A 41 4.22 6.18 -15.08
N ILE A 42 4.25 6.44 -13.77
CA ILE A 42 3.22 7.21 -13.06
C ILE A 42 3.84 8.48 -12.50
N PRO A 43 3.33 9.69 -12.87
CA PRO A 43 3.79 10.93 -12.26
C PRO A 43 3.57 10.94 -10.76
N CYS A 44 4.58 11.33 -10.00
CA CYS A 44 4.52 11.41 -8.56
C CYS A 44 5.09 12.72 -8.03
N GLU A 45 4.34 13.41 -7.18
CA GLU A 45 4.81 14.64 -6.57
C GLU A 45 5.96 14.36 -5.59
N GLN A 46 7.06 15.10 -5.72
CA GLN A 46 8.22 14.96 -4.82
C GLN A 46 7.86 15.21 -3.35
N SER A 47 6.87 16.05 -3.09
CA SER A 47 6.34 16.33 -1.75
C SER A 47 5.78 15.06 -1.09
N LEU A 48 5.05 14.20 -1.83
CA LEU A 48 4.52 12.93 -1.35
C LEU A 48 5.64 11.92 -1.10
N ILE A 49 6.58 11.82 -2.03
CA ILE A 49 7.75 10.95 -1.88
C ILE A 49 8.54 11.34 -0.62
N ASN A 50 8.72 12.63 -0.36
CA ASN A 50 9.43 13.11 0.82
C ASN A 50 8.68 12.82 2.13
N LYS A 51 7.35 12.93 2.11
CA LYS A 51 6.46 12.75 3.27
C LYS A 51 6.33 11.29 3.70
N ALA A 52 6.35 10.34 2.75
CA ALA A 52 6.17 8.93 3.04
C ALA A 52 7.38 8.32 3.75
N ASP A 53 7.13 7.36 4.63
CA ASP A 53 8.13 6.51 5.28
C ASP A 53 8.32 5.21 4.50
N VAL A 54 7.24 4.71 3.89
CA VAL A 54 7.21 3.48 3.09
C VAL A 54 6.77 3.79 1.67
N LEU A 55 7.53 3.29 0.71
CA LEU A 55 7.28 3.45 -0.72
C LEU A 55 6.88 2.10 -1.32
N TRP A 56 5.68 2.02 -1.87
CA TRP A 56 5.16 0.84 -2.55
C TRP A 56 5.42 0.95 -4.05
N VAL A 57 6.37 0.13 -4.51
CA VAL A 57 6.94 0.22 -5.86
C VAL A 57 6.30 -0.81 -6.78
N ILE A 58 5.90 -0.38 -7.98
CA ILE A 58 5.46 -1.25 -9.06
C ILE A 58 6.69 -1.58 -9.93
N PRO A 59 7.16 -2.85 -9.97
CA PRO A 59 8.40 -3.20 -10.66
C PRO A 59 8.34 -3.06 -12.18
N LYS A 60 7.16 -3.31 -12.79
CA LYS A 60 7.03 -3.42 -14.26
C LYS A 60 5.75 -2.78 -14.81
N PHE A 61 5.56 -1.51 -14.55
CA PHE A 61 4.35 -0.81 -15.02
C PHE A 61 4.29 -0.70 -16.55
N ASN A 62 3.15 -1.10 -17.16
CA ASN A 62 2.97 -1.14 -18.62
C ASN A 62 4.08 -1.89 -19.37
N GLY A 63 4.63 -2.95 -18.76
CA GLY A 63 5.68 -3.75 -19.36
C GLY A 63 7.09 -3.13 -19.29
N ILE A 64 7.24 -1.94 -18.71
CA ILE A 64 8.54 -1.26 -18.56
C ILE A 64 9.10 -1.55 -17.17
N SER A 65 10.26 -2.20 -17.11
CA SER A 65 10.95 -2.50 -15.86
C SER A 65 11.59 -1.26 -15.25
N ILE A 66 11.43 -1.09 -13.94
CA ILE A 66 12.15 -0.04 -13.20
C ILE A 66 13.67 -0.23 -13.25
N ALA A 67 14.14 -1.47 -13.39
CA ALA A 67 15.56 -1.81 -13.46
C ALA A 67 16.27 -1.23 -14.69
N GLU A 68 15.52 -0.88 -15.75
CA GLU A 68 16.06 -0.23 -16.95
C GLU A 68 16.54 1.19 -16.68
N ASN A 69 16.01 1.87 -15.65
CA ASN A 69 16.42 3.23 -15.29
C ASN A 69 17.25 3.26 -13.99
N LYS A 70 18.54 3.02 -14.15
CA LYS A 70 19.48 2.99 -13.02
C LYS A 70 19.57 4.31 -12.24
N SER A 71 19.37 5.46 -12.90
CA SER A 71 19.39 6.75 -12.21
C SER A 71 18.19 6.92 -11.29
N TRP A 72 17.00 6.50 -11.72
CA TRP A 72 15.81 6.48 -10.88
C TRP A 72 15.97 5.52 -9.69
N CYS A 73 16.48 4.31 -9.93
CA CYS A 73 16.78 3.35 -8.84
C CYS A 73 17.75 3.93 -7.82
N GLN A 74 18.80 4.62 -8.26
CA GLN A 74 19.76 5.29 -7.37
C GLN A 74 19.10 6.43 -6.59
N GLN A 75 18.25 7.22 -7.23
CA GLN A 75 17.51 8.30 -6.60
C GLN A 75 16.60 7.75 -5.46
N ILE A 76 15.79 6.73 -5.75
CA ILE A 76 14.89 6.16 -4.73
C ILE A 76 15.68 5.50 -3.59
N ARG A 77 16.73 4.74 -3.89
CA ARG A 77 17.62 4.18 -2.85
C ARG A 77 18.25 5.26 -1.98
N GLY A 78 18.65 6.38 -2.59
CA GLY A 78 19.26 7.51 -1.88
C GLY A 78 18.35 8.20 -0.87
N LEU A 79 17.03 7.96 -0.92
CA LEU A 79 16.07 8.50 0.05
C LEU A 79 16.14 7.78 1.41
N ASN A 80 16.76 6.60 1.49
CA ASN A 80 16.88 5.78 2.69
C ASN A 80 15.53 5.49 3.37
N LYS A 81 14.51 5.21 2.54
CA LYS A 81 13.15 4.86 2.98
C LYS A 81 12.93 3.36 2.88
N THR A 82 11.95 2.86 3.61
CA THR A 82 11.48 1.49 3.43
C THR A 82 10.81 1.34 2.06
N VAL A 83 11.16 0.31 1.29
CA VAL A 83 10.55 0.01 0.00
C VAL A 83 9.92 -1.38 0.02
N GLY A 84 8.70 -1.50 -0.51
CA GLY A 84 7.96 -2.73 -0.69
C GLY A 84 7.43 -2.86 -2.12
N MET A 85 7.07 -4.06 -2.52
CA MET A 85 6.56 -4.36 -3.85
C MET A 85 5.04 -4.17 -3.92
N HIS A 86 4.54 -3.46 -4.94
CA HIS A 86 3.13 -3.17 -5.17
C HIS A 86 2.60 -3.86 -6.44
N GLY A 87 2.28 -5.15 -6.33
CA GLY A 87 2.03 -5.97 -7.51
C GLY A 87 3.29 -6.15 -8.36
N VAL A 88 3.12 -6.57 -9.60
CA VAL A 88 4.17 -6.64 -10.63
C VAL A 88 3.96 -5.57 -11.69
N MET A 89 2.77 -5.56 -12.33
CA MET A 89 2.38 -4.62 -13.39
C MET A 89 1.31 -3.62 -12.96
N HIS A 90 0.70 -3.84 -11.81
CA HIS A 90 -0.42 -3.05 -11.28
C HIS A 90 -1.67 -3.09 -12.18
N GLU A 91 -1.93 -4.24 -12.81
CA GLU A 91 -3.15 -4.44 -13.58
C GLU A 91 -4.39 -4.51 -12.67
N TYR A 92 -5.57 -4.21 -13.23
CA TYR A 92 -6.81 -4.33 -12.47
C TYR A 92 -7.05 -5.76 -12.00
N ASN A 93 -7.24 -5.93 -10.68
CA ASN A 93 -7.39 -7.25 -10.03
C ASN A 93 -6.21 -8.21 -10.29
N GLU A 94 -5.00 -7.69 -10.42
CA GLU A 94 -3.79 -8.41 -10.82
C GLU A 94 -3.58 -9.72 -10.04
N PHE A 95 -3.75 -9.70 -8.73
CA PHE A 95 -3.55 -10.85 -7.85
C PHE A 95 -4.87 -11.51 -7.37
N ARG A 96 -6.01 -11.09 -7.89
CA ARG A 96 -7.29 -11.75 -7.62
C ARG A 96 -7.37 -13.13 -8.28
N THR A 97 -6.82 -13.29 -9.48
CA THR A 97 -6.66 -14.56 -10.19
C THR A 97 -5.29 -15.14 -9.89
N ASP A 98 -5.21 -16.47 -9.78
CA ASP A 98 -3.97 -17.15 -9.46
C ASP A 98 -2.88 -16.84 -10.50
N ARG A 99 -1.71 -16.50 -10.01
CA ARG A 99 -0.52 -16.21 -10.84
C ARG A 99 0.47 -17.36 -10.79
N ALA A 100 1.18 -17.57 -11.89
CA ALA A 100 2.31 -18.49 -11.90
C ALA A 100 3.48 -17.92 -11.09
N ALA A 101 4.28 -18.79 -10.46
CA ALA A 101 5.46 -18.39 -9.71
C ALA A 101 6.41 -17.54 -10.57
N ALA A 102 6.61 -17.89 -11.84
CA ALA A 102 7.44 -17.13 -12.76
C ALA A 102 7.00 -15.66 -12.95
N TYR A 103 5.70 -15.37 -12.84
CA TYR A 103 5.19 -14.00 -12.92
C TYR A 103 5.61 -13.17 -11.70
N LEU A 104 5.51 -13.74 -10.50
CA LEU A 104 5.98 -13.09 -9.28
C LEU A 104 7.50 -12.93 -9.28
N ASP A 105 8.23 -13.98 -9.70
CA ASP A 105 9.69 -13.96 -9.81
C ASP A 105 10.19 -12.87 -10.76
N GLU A 106 9.49 -12.61 -11.88
CA GLU A 106 9.82 -11.53 -12.81
C GLU A 106 9.81 -10.17 -12.08
N GLY A 107 8.72 -9.85 -11.37
CA GLY A 107 8.64 -8.61 -10.61
C GLY A 107 9.66 -8.51 -9.48
N MET A 108 9.91 -9.62 -8.78
CA MET A 108 10.93 -9.67 -7.72
C MET A 108 12.35 -9.45 -8.27
N ASN A 109 12.65 -9.97 -9.45
CA ASN A 109 13.95 -9.79 -10.11
C ASN A 109 14.14 -8.34 -10.57
N ASP A 110 13.11 -7.70 -11.15
CA ASP A 110 13.15 -6.28 -11.52
C ASP A 110 13.35 -5.40 -10.26
N PHE A 111 12.66 -5.73 -9.18
CA PHE A 111 12.84 -5.04 -7.90
C PHE A 111 14.27 -5.22 -7.36
N GLU A 112 14.79 -6.44 -7.33
CA GLU A 112 16.14 -6.75 -6.85
C GLU A 112 17.22 -6.07 -7.68
N GLN A 113 17.09 -6.04 -9.01
CA GLN A 113 18.03 -5.34 -9.89
C GLN A 113 18.02 -3.83 -9.65
N CYS A 114 16.88 -3.25 -9.29
CA CYS A 114 16.75 -1.83 -8.98
C CYS A 114 17.30 -1.50 -7.60
N PHE A 115 16.96 -2.27 -6.57
CA PHE A 115 17.25 -1.93 -5.18
C PHE A 115 18.45 -2.66 -4.56
N GLY A 116 18.90 -3.77 -5.17
CA GLY A 116 20.05 -4.56 -4.69
C GLY A 116 19.69 -5.59 -3.62
N PHE A 117 18.40 -5.77 -3.32
CA PHE A 117 17.87 -6.79 -2.40
C PHE A 117 16.48 -7.24 -2.83
N ARG A 118 16.09 -8.44 -2.47
CA ARG A 118 14.75 -8.97 -2.74
C ARG A 118 13.69 -8.28 -1.87
N PRO A 119 12.46 -8.07 -2.38
CA PRO A 119 11.39 -7.48 -1.57
C PRO A 119 11.04 -8.41 -0.40
N THR A 120 10.80 -7.83 0.77
CA THR A 120 10.34 -8.54 1.98
C THR A 120 8.90 -8.21 2.33
N MET A 121 8.30 -7.26 1.62
CA MET A 121 6.93 -6.82 1.81
C MET A 121 6.22 -6.71 0.47
N PHE A 122 4.97 -7.14 0.44
CA PHE A 122 4.11 -7.09 -0.73
C PHE A 122 2.75 -6.46 -0.40
N LYS A 123 2.31 -5.51 -1.20
CA LYS A 123 0.98 -4.92 -1.14
C LYS A 123 0.25 -5.24 -2.44
N PRO A 124 -0.84 -6.03 -2.41
CA PRO A 124 -1.55 -6.35 -3.63
C PRO A 124 -2.27 -5.11 -4.17
N PRO A 125 -2.24 -4.87 -5.50
CA PRO A 125 -3.06 -3.84 -6.13
C PRO A 125 -4.53 -4.00 -5.77
N GLN A 126 -5.22 -2.88 -5.56
CA GLN A 126 -6.62 -2.81 -5.08
C GLN A 126 -6.90 -3.66 -3.83
N LEU A 127 -5.86 -4.04 -3.07
CA LEU A 127 -5.92 -4.91 -1.88
C LEU A 127 -6.61 -6.26 -2.14
N ASN A 128 -6.61 -6.71 -3.39
CA ASN A 128 -7.32 -7.91 -3.82
C ASN A 128 -6.33 -9.03 -4.18
N VAL A 129 -6.40 -10.13 -3.42
CA VAL A 129 -5.45 -11.25 -3.56
C VAL A 129 -6.18 -12.58 -3.33
N SER A 130 -5.96 -13.57 -4.20
CA SER A 130 -6.48 -14.93 -4.01
C SER A 130 -5.70 -15.68 -2.91
N LYS A 131 -6.32 -16.73 -2.38
CA LYS A 131 -5.65 -17.57 -1.36
C LYS A 131 -4.36 -18.20 -1.88
N ASN A 132 -4.36 -18.69 -3.12
CA ASN A 132 -3.18 -19.32 -3.72
C ASN A 132 -2.05 -18.30 -3.93
N ASN A 133 -2.38 -17.05 -4.28
CA ASN A 133 -1.41 -15.99 -4.38
C ASN A 133 -0.88 -15.53 -3.01
N ILE A 134 -1.67 -15.60 -1.94
CA ILE A 134 -1.18 -15.38 -0.58
C ILE A 134 -0.07 -16.40 -0.27
N GLU A 135 -0.36 -17.68 -0.45
CA GLU A 135 0.61 -18.75 -0.22
C GLU A 135 1.86 -18.60 -1.11
N LEU A 136 1.68 -18.21 -2.38
CA LEU A 136 2.79 -17.96 -3.30
C LEU A 136 3.69 -16.81 -2.81
N ILE A 137 3.12 -15.69 -2.37
CA ILE A 137 3.85 -14.50 -1.91
C ILE A 137 4.60 -14.81 -0.61
N GLU A 138 3.92 -15.44 0.36
CA GLU A 138 4.50 -15.79 1.66
C GLU A 138 5.62 -16.84 1.52
N ASN A 139 5.47 -17.83 0.63
CA ASN A 139 6.50 -18.83 0.33
C ASN A 139 7.76 -18.20 -0.33
N ASN A 140 7.63 -17.01 -0.93
CA ASN A 140 8.76 -16.21 -1.43
C ASN A 140 9.33 -15.24 -0.39
N GLY A 141 8.93 -15.36 0.89
CA GLY A 141 9.49 -14.62 2.01
C GLY A 141 8.97 -13.19 2.16
N MET A 142 7.83 -12.86 1.53
CA MET A 142 7.23 -11.54 1.64
C MET A 142 6.05 -11.51 2.61
N GLU A 143 5.99 -10.50 3.47
CA GLU A 143 4.84 -10.19 4.32
C GLU A 143 3.80 -9.42 3.50
N ILE A 144 2.53 -9.86 3.55
CA ILE A 144 1.44 -9.19 2.83
C ILE A 144 0.85 -8.05 3.68
N LYS A 145 0.84 -6.85 3.11
CA LYS A 145 0.14 -5.69 3.66
C LYS A 145 -1.21 -5.54 2.96
N SER A 146 -2.27 -5.47 3.74
CA SER A 146 -3.65 -5.59 3.23
C SER A 146 -4.56 -4.46 3.73
N VAL A 147 -5.87 -4.70 3.70
CA VAL A 147 -6.91 -3.76 4.15
C VAL A 147 -6.65 -3.18 5.54
N PHE A 148 -6.06 -3.96 6.46
CA PHE A 148 -5.75 -3.47 7.80
C PHE A 148 -4.74 -2.30 7.76
N ASN A 149 -3.72 -2.39 6.91
CA ASN A 149 -2.77 -1.30 6.69
C ASN A 149 -3.47 -0.06 6.13
N GLN A 150 -4.35 -0.23 5.14
CA GLN A 150 -5.11 0.88 4.55
C GLN A 150 -5.96 1.62 5.59
N ILE A 151 -6.51 0.92 6.57
CA ILE A 151 -7.32 1.52 7.64
C ILE A 151 -6.45 2.22 8.67
N THR A 152 -5.31 1.65 9.02
CA THR A 152 -4.48 2.09 10.16
C THR A 152 -3.33 3.02 9.78
N HIS A 153 -3.02 3.20 8.49
CA HIS A 153 -1.95 4.06 7.99
C HIS A 153 -2.50 5.22 7.16
N LYS A 154 -1.74 6.29 7.04
CA LYS A 154 -1.97 7.34 6.03
C LYS A 154 -1.36 6.84 4.72
N VAL A 155 -2.21 6.55 3.74
CA VAL A 155 -1.80 6.01 2.45
C VAL A 155 -2.10 7.03 1.36
N TYR A 156 -1.05 7.56 0.75
CA TYR A 156 -1.11 8.44 -0.40
C TYR A 156 -0.88 7.65 -1.69
N HIS A 157 -1.28 8.21 -2.83
CA HIS A 157 -1.09 7.60 -4.16
C HIS A 157 -0.39 8.60 -5.09
N CYS A 158 0.57 8.12 -5.87
CA CYS A 158 1.32 8.99 -6.79
C CYS A 158 0.40 9.73 -7.77
N ASN A 159 -0.59 9.05 -8.34
CA ASN A 159 -1.47 9.62 -9.35
C ASN A 159 -2.76 10.24 -8.78
N ASP A 160 -2.96 10.26 -7.49
CA ASP A 160 -4.20 10.75 -6.83
C ASP A 160 -5.50 10.22 -7.50
N SER A 161 -5.43 9.02 -8.10
CA SER A 161 -6.51 8.41 -8.89
C SER A 161 -7.48 7.57 -8.05
N ASP A 162 -7.16 7.32 -6.80
CA ASP A 162 -7.94 6.45 -5.93
C ASP A 162 -9.25 7.07 -5.45
N PHE A 163 -10.10 6.20 -4.87
CA PHE A 163 -11.38 6.57 -4.29
C PHE A 163 -11.24 7.64 -3.20
N ILE A 164 -10.23 7.51 -2.34
CA ILE A 164 -9.89 8.54 -1.34
C ILE A 164 -8.71 9.35 -1.87
N LYS A 165 -8.99 10.61 -2.22
CA LYS A 165 -7.99 11.54 -2.73
C LYS A 165 -6.93 11.91 -1.69
N ASN A 166 -5.69 12.15 -2.11
CA ASN A 166 -4.58 12.52 -1.24
C ASN A 166 -4.91 13.69 -0.30
N ARG A 167 -5.63 14.70 -0.81
CA ARG A 167 -6.12 15.82 -0.02
C ARG A 167 -6.99 15.40 1.18
N VAL A 168 -7.76 14.32 1.05
CA VAL A 168 -8.60 13.80 2.14
C VAL A 168 -7.74 13.08 3.18
N ILE A 169 -6.67 12.39 2.74
CA ILE A 169 -5.72 11.72 3.63
C ILE A 169 -5.03 12.71 4.58
N ASP A 170 -4.81 13.95 4.16
CA ASP A 170 -4.23 14.98 5.03
C ASP A 170 -5.11 15.29 6.25
N TRP A 171 -6.44 15.11 6.14
CA TRP A 171 -7.42 15.42 7.18
C TRP A 171 -7.75 14.24 8.10
N ILE A 172 -7.45 13.04 7.68
CA ILE A 172 -7.75 11.80 8.39
C ILE A 172 -6.44 11.03 8.66
#